data_28f5723474065dac46f066512b3c78d8
#
_entry.id   28f5723474065dac46f066512b3c78d8
#
_cell.length_a   1.000
_cell.length_b   1.000
_cell.length_c   1.000
_cell.angle_alpha   90.00
_cell.angle_beta   90.00
_cell.angle_gamma   90.00
#
_symmetry.space_group_name_H-M   'P 1'
#
loop_
_entity.id
_entity.type
_entity.pdbx_description
1 polymer ?
#
loop_
_entity_poly.entity_id
_entity_poly.type
_entity_poly.pdbx_seq_one_letter_code
_entity_poly.pdbx_strand_id
1 'polypeptide(L)'
;MDTKLSSAIHTLILISEAEIPMSSDQIANSVGTNASYIRKLTTRLSKAKIIESRRGVVGFNLKKKPKEITMFDIYKAVMQTDEIHFFDVHQNPNDECIVGQNIKPILTDIFKEMEKKIEMELSKITLDECISIMREKIK
;
A
#
# COMPACT_ATOMS: atom_id res chain seq x y z
N MET A 1 -1.37 -12.89 6.23
CA MET A 1 -1.49 -11.92 5.12
C MET A 1 -0.87 -10.59 5.51
N ASP A 2 -0.33 -9.91 4.52
CA ASP A 2 0.33 -8.62 4.74
C ASP A 2 -0.69 -7.50 4.92
N THR A 3 -0.53 -6.70 5.97
CA THR A 3 -1.44 -5.59 6.28
C THR A 3 -0.80 -4.21 6.03
N LYS A 4 0.37 -4.17 5.37
CA LYS A 4 1.07 -2.90 5.13
C LYS A 4 0.23 -1.90 4.33
N LEU A 5 -0.42 -2.36 3.28
CA LEU A 5 -1.28 -1.49 2.47
C LEU A 5 -2.43 -0.93 3.29
N SER A 6 -3.13 -1.79 4.03
CA SER A 6 -4.24 -1.38 4.90
C SER A 6 -3.79 -0.35 5.94
N SER A 7 -2.70 -0.64 6.64
CA SER A 7 -2.15 0.27 7.66
C SER A 7 -1.69 1.59 7.06
N ALA A 8 -1.13 1.55 5.86
CA ALA A 8 -0.69 2.76 5.16
C ALA A 8 -1.87 3.64 4.73
N ILE A 9 -2.92 3.04 4.21
CA ILE A 9 -4.15 3.78 3.84
C ILE A 9 -4.75 4.44 5.08
N HIS A 10 -4.87 3.71 6.18
CA HIS A 10 -5.36 4.23 7.46
C HIS A 10 -4.52 5.44 7.91
N THR A 11 -3.20 5.28 7.85
CA THR A 11 -2.25 6.35 8.21
C THR A 11 -2.44 7.59 7.34
N LEU A 12 -2.59 7.42 6.04
CA LEU A 12 -2.76 8.54 5.10
C LEU A 12 -4.09 9.26 5.30
N ILE A 13 -5.15 8.54 5.62
CA ILE A 13 -6.45 9.14 5.92
C ILE A 13 -6.32 9.99 7.19
N LEU A 14 -5.67 9.49 8.24
CA LEU A 14 -5.42 10.25 9.46
C LEU A 14 -4.63 11.53 9.17
N ILE A 15 -3.56 11.42 8.39
CA ILE A 15 -2.73 12.58 8.02
C ILE A 15 -3.56 13.61 7.24
N SER A 16 -4.39 13.15 6.33
CA SER A 16 -5.24 14.01 5.50
C SER A 16 -6.31 14.74 6.32
N GLU A 17 -6.92 14.05 7.29
CA GLU A 17 -8.05 14.57 8.03
C GLU A 17 -7.66 15.29 9.34
N ALA A 18 -6.41 15.15 9.80
CA ALA A 18 -5.97 15.75 11.05
C ALA A 18 -5.87 17.27 10.93
N GLU A 19 -6.52 17.98 11.84
CA GLU A 19 -6.39 19.45 11.95
C GLU A 19 -5.04 19.85 12.52
N ILE A 20 -4.51 19.00 13.41
CA ILE A 20 -3.19 19.17 14.04
C ILE A 20 -2.35 17.96 13.63
N PRO A 21 -1.11 18.15 13.16
CA PRO A 21 -0.25 17.03 12.76
C PRO A 21 -0.11 16.00 13.88
N MET A 22 -0.26 14.72 13.52
CA MET A 22 -0.21 13.61 14.46
C MET A 22 1.19 13.02 14.51
N SER A 23 1.64 12.65 15.72
CA SER A 23 2.89 11.93 15.93
C SER A 23 2.74 10.45 15.51
N SER A 24 3.86 9.76 15.36
CA SER A 24 3.85 8.32 15.08
C SER A 24 3.15 7.53 16.18
N ASP A 25 3.27 7.94 17.44
CA ASP A 25 2.58 7.31 18.57
C ASP A 25 1.07 7.45 18.46
N GLN A 26 0.59 8.64 18.11
CA GLN A 26 -0.84 8.90 17.94
C GLN A 26 -1.41 8.11 16.75
N ILE A 27 -0.70 8.06 15.65
CA ILE A 27 -1.09 7.28 14.48
C ILE A 27 -1.14 5.79 14.84
N ALA A 28 -0.10 5.28 15.51
CA ALA A 28 -0.02 3.89 15.94
C ALA A 28 -1.20 3.51 16.84
N ASN A 29 -1.60 4.38 17.74
CA ASN A 29 -2.75 4.15 18.60
C ASN A 29 -4.04 3.99 17.79
N SER A 30 -4.26 4.84 16.80
CA SER A 30 -5.44 4.75 15.93
C SER A 30 -5.43 3.50 15.06
N VAL A 31 -4.28 3.17 14.47
CA VAL A 31 -4.13 2.00 13.59
C VAL A 31 -4.19 0.69 14.38
N GLY A 32 -3.83 0.71 15.65
CA GLY A 32 -3.78 -0.50 16.49
C GLY A 32 -2.47 -1.25 16.37
N THR A 33 -1.37 -0.51 16.27
CA THR A 33 -0.02 -1.06 16.14
C THR A 33 0.96 -0.26 17.01
N ASN A 34 2.26 -0.42 16.77
CA ASN A 34 3.29 0.31 17.51
C ASN A 34 3.92 1.42 16.65
N ALA A 35 4.52 2.40 17.31
CA ALA A 35 5.12 3.56 16.65
C ALA A 35 6.28 3.18 15.72
N SER A 36 7.03 2.13 16.05
CA SER A 36 8.14 1.66 15.21
C SER A 36 7.65 1.21 13.84
N TYR A 37 6.53 0.47 13.81
CA TYR A 37 5.91 0.04 12.57
C TYR A 37 5.39 1.23 11.75
N ILE A 38 4.75 2.19 12.40
CA ILE A 38 4.28 3.42 11.73
C ILE A 38 5.46 4.20 11.15
N ARG A 39 6.57 4.34 11.89
CA ARG A 39 7.77 5.02 11.38
C ARG A 39 8.33 4.33 10.14
N LYS A 40 8.27 3.00 10.09
CA LYS A 40 8.67 2.23 8.91
C LYS A 40 7.79 2.58 7.71
N LEU A 41 6.47 2.62 7.89
CA LEU A 41 5.53 2.97 6.82
C LEU A 41 5.68 4.43 6.38
N THR A 42 5.79 5.37 7.32
CA THR A 42 5.92 6.80 7.00
C THR A 42 7.24 7.11 6.31
N THR A 43 8.31 6.41 6.66
CA THR A 43 9.59 6.53 5.95
C THR A 43 9.45 6.12 4.49
N ARG A 44 8.77 5.04 4.22
CA ARG A 44 8.52 4.56 2.86
C ARG A 44 7.61 5.50 2.07
N LEU A 45 6.57 6.01 2.70
CA LEU A 45 5.65 6.98 2.09
C LEU A 45 6.35 8.31 1.80
N SER A 46 7.23 8.76 2.70
CA SER A 46 8.05 9.97 2.48
C SER A 46 9.03 9.80 1.33
N LYS A 47 9.66 8.65 1.25
CA LYS A 47 10.59 8.32 0.15
C LYS A 47 9.87 8.33 -1.20
N ALA A 48 8.62 7.91 -1.24
CA ALA A 48 7.79 7.94 -2.44
C ALA A 48 7.18 9.32 -2.71
N LYS A 49 7.47 10.32 -1.87
CA LYS A 49 6.99 11.70 -2.00
C LYS A 49 5.47 11.83 -1.89
N ILE A 50 4.84 10.91 -1.17
CA ILE A 50 3.40 10.95 -0.87
C ILE A 50 3.14 11.84 0.33
N ILE A 51 4.01 11.77 1.34
CA ILE A 51 3.96 12.63 2.52
C ILE A 51 5.29 13.34 2.72
N GLU A 52 5.29 14.34 3.58
CA GLU A 52 6.52 15.02 4.00
C GLU A 52 6.41 15.42 5.48
N SER A 53 7.57 15.52 6.13
CA SER A 53 7.67 16.10 7.47
C SER A 53 8.54 17.35 7.38
N ARG A 54 8.29 18.32 8.26
CA ARG A 54 9.09 19.54 8.36
C ARG A 54 10.02 19.43 9.53
N ARG A 55 11.24 19.90 9.35
CA ARG A 55 12.25 19.91 10.41
C ARG A 55 11.73 20.74 11.60
N GLY A 56 11.80 20.16 12.80
CA GLY A 56 11.37 20.81 14.03
C GLY A 56 9.86 20.82 14.27
N VAL A 57 9.09 20.21 13.37
CA VAL A 57 7.63 20.10 13.51
C VAL A 57 7.24 18.64 13.63
N VAL A 58 6.45 18.30 14.64
CA VAL A 58 5.94 16.94 14.81
C VAL A 58 4.84 16.69 13.80
N GLY A 59 4.87 15.50 13.19
CA GLY A 59 3.81 15.03 12.32
C GLY A 59 4.14 15.15 10.83
N PHE A 60 3.14 14.87 10.01
CA PHE A 60 3.28 14.75 8.56
C PHE A 60 2.18 15.52 7.85
N ASN A 61 2.46 15.89 6.61
CA ASN A 61 1.49 16.48 5.70
C ASN A 61 1.51 15.69 4.38
N LEU A 62 0.38 15.64 3.69
CA LEU A 62 0.35 15.09 2.34
C LEU A 62 1.14 16.01 1.41
N LYS A 63 2.02 15.42 0.61
CA LYS A 63 2.77 16.13 -0.41
C LYS A 63 2.03 16.21 -1.74
N LYS A 64 1.09 15.28 -1.94
CA LYS A 64 0.22 15.21 -3.11
C LYS A 64 -1.23 15.34 -2.66
N LYS A 65 -2.08 15.83 -3.56
CA LYS A 65 -3.51 15.89 -3.30
C LYS A 65 -4.09 14.47 -3.24
N PRO A 66 -5.08 14.21 -2.37
CA PRO A 66 -5.69 12.86 -2.28
C PRO A 66 -6.19 12.31 -3.61
N LYS A 67 -6.64 13.17 -4.53
CA LYS A 67 -7.08 12.75 -5.88
C LYS A 67 -5.93 12.26 -6.75
N GLU A 68 -4.70 12.62 -6.42
CA GLU A 68 -3.48 12.24 -7.16
C GLU A 68 -2.78 11.03 -6.56
N ILE A 69 -3.27 10.50 -5.44
CA ILE A 69 -2.70 9.35 -4.76
C ILE A 69 -3.59 8.15 -5.01
N THR A 70 -3.10 7.18 -5.78
CA THR A 70 -3.84 5.93 -6.05
C THR A 70 -3.47 4.85 -5.04
N MET A 71 -4.33 3.83 -4.93
CA MET A 71 -4.02 2.65 -4.12
C MET A 71 -2.74 1.97 -4.61
N PHE A 72 -2.48 1.99 -5.92
CA PHE A 72 -1.26 1.43 -6.48
C PHE A 72 -0.02 2.23 -6.06
N ASP A 73 -0.10 3.57 -6.03
CA ASP A 73 0.99 4.41 -5.54
C ASP A 73 1.36 4.05 -4.10
N ILE A 74 0.35 3.86 -3.25
CA ILE A 74 0.55 3.49 -1.85
C ILE A 74 1.17 2.09 -1.75
N TYR A 75 0.65 1.14 -2.52
CA TYR A 75 1.17 -0.23 -2.55
C TYR A 75 2.65 -0.25 -2.93
N LYS A 76 3.02 0.43 -4.02
CA LYS A 76 4.42 0.49 -4.47
C LYS A 76 5.34 1.09 -3.40
N ALA A 77 4.87 2.12 -2.73
CA ALA A 77 5.65 2.78 -1.69
C ALA A 77 5.94 1.85 -0.51
N VAL A 78 4.91 1.24 0.06
CA VAL A 78 5.06 0.45 1.30
C VAL A 78 5.59 -0.94 1.06
N MET A 79 5.38 -1.50 -0.11
CA MET A 79 5.95 -2.80 -0.49
C MET A 79 7.32 -2.66 -1.16
N GLN A 80 7.73 -1.43 -1.46
CA GLN A 80 9.04 -1.12 -2.09
C GLN A 80 9.24 -1.89 -3.41
N THR A 81 8.23 -1.88 -4.26
CA THR A 81 8.24 -2.56 -5.54
C THR A 81 7.50 -1.72 -6.59
N ASP A 82 7.79 -1.94 -7.85
CA ASP A 82 7.09 -1.30 -8.97
C ASP A 82 5.99 -2.19 -9.54
N GLU A 83 5.92 -3.43 -9.10
CA GLU A 83 4.98 -4.42 -9.61
C GLU A 83 4.24 -5.12 -8.47
N ILE A 84 3.00 -5.54 -8.74
CA ILE A 84 2.25 -6.39 -7.84
C ILE A 84 2.75 -7.81 -7.96
N HIS A 85 2.97 -8.44 -6.80
CA HIS A 85 3.35 -9.84 -6.72
C HIS A 85 2.56 -10.50 -5.59
N PHE A 86 1.49 -11.22 -5.94
CA PHE A 86 0.63 -11.91 -5.00
C PHE A 86 0.75 -13.43 -5.08
N PHE A 87 1.09 -13.94 -6.26
CA PHE A 87 1.05 -15.37 -6.53
C PHE A 87 2.43 -15.93 -6.82
N ASP A 88 2.85 -16.87 -6.00
CA ASP A 88 4.12 -17.56 -6.19
C ASP A 88 3.89 -18.93 -6.85
N VAL A 89 4.80 -19.29 -7.74
CA VAL A 89 4.81 -20.62 -8.34
C VAL A 89 5.71 -21.51 -7.48
N HIS A 90 5.26 -22.72 -7.18
CA HIS A 90 6.07 -23.69 -6.45
C HIS A 90 7.35 -24.01 -7.23
N GLN A 91 8.45 -24.27 -6.52
CA GLN A 91 9.79 -24.23 -7.11
C GLN A 91 10.30 -25.55 -7.67
N ASN A 92 9.84 -26.69 -7.17
CA ASN A 92 10.45 -27.99 -7.49
C ASN A 92 9.43 -29.00 -8.07
N PRO A 93 8.78 -28.69 -9.22
CA PRO A 93 7.89 -29.66 -9.84
C PRO A 93 8.70 -30.83 -10.39
N ASN A 94 8.09 -32.01 -10.44
CA ASN A 94 8.73 -33.20 -10.99
C ASN A 94 8.90 -33.05 -12.51
N ASP A 95 10.14 -32.94 -12.97
CA ASP A 95 10.49 -32.76 -14.39
C ASP A 95 10.42 -34.07 -15.23
N GLU A 96 10.21 -35.22 -14.59
CA GLU A 96 9.96 -36.48 -15.28
C GLU A 96 8.48 -36.58 -15.72
N CYS A 97 7.61 -35.77 -15.14
CA CYS A 97 6.20 -35.70 -15.51
C CYS A 97 6.00 -34.58 -16.55
N ILE A 98 5.24 -34.84 -17.59
CA ILE A 98 5.02 -33.88 -18.67
C ILE A 98 4.32 -32.59 -18.14
N VAL A 99 3.43 -32.73 -17.17
CA VAL A 99 2.80 -31.59 -16.52
C VAL A 99 3.83 -30.82 -15.70
N GLY A 100 4.64 -31.52 -14.89
CA GLY A 100 5.69 -30.94 -14.09
C GLY A 100 6.73 -30.17 -14.92
N GLN A 101 7.03 -30.63 -16.12
CA GLN A 101 7.95 -29.96 -17.03
C GLN A 101 7.42 -28.61 -17.52
N ASN A 102 6.10 -28.45 -17.60
CA ASN A 102 5.46 -27.31 -18.27
C ASN A 102 4.68 -26.40 -17.36
N ILE A 103 4.50 -26.76 -16.07
CA ILE A 103 3.60 -26.02 -15.17
C ILE A 103 4.08 -24.60 -14.83
N LYS A 104 5.40 -24.40 -14.65
CA LYS A 104 5.93 -23.08 -14.29
C LYS A 104 5.62 -22.00 -15.33
N PRO A 105 5.94 -22.15 -16.62
CA PRO A 105 5.64 -21.12 -17.60
C PRO A 105 4.14 -20.87 -17.74
N ILE A 106 3.33 -21.93 -17.64
CA ILE A 106 1.86 -21.79 -17.71
C ILE A 106 1.34 -20.92 -16.59
N LEU A 107 1.70 -21.25 -15.34
CA LEU A 107 1.24 -20.51 -14.16
C LEU A 107 1.83 -19.10 -14.09
N THR A 108 3.10 -18.95 -14.45
CA THR A 108 3.77 -17.65 -14.47
C THR A 108 3.01 -16.66 -15.36
N ASP A 109 2.64 -17.07 -16.56
CA ASP A 109 1.92 -16.20 -17.49
C ASP A 109 0.51 -15.87 -17.01
N ILE A 110 -0.22 -16.85 -16.46
CA ILE A 110 -1.56 -16.66 -15.91
C ILE A 110 -1.51 -15.71 -14.72
N PHE A 111 -0.58 -15.92 -13.79
CA PHE A 111 -0.43 -15.10 -12.59
C PHE A 111 -0.04 -13.67 -12.93
N LYS A 112 0.85 -13.47 -13.90
CA LYS A 112 1.22 -12.12 -14.35
C LYS A 112 0.04 -11.38 -14.94
N GLU A 113 -0.78 -12.04 -15.71
CA GLU A 113 -1.97 -11.44 -16.31
C GLU A 113 -2.98 -11.04 -15.23
N MET A 114 -3.20 -11.91 -14.24
CA MET A 114 -4.06 -11.61 -13.09
C MET A 114 -3.52 -10.42 -12.28
N GLU A 115 -2.21 -10.39 -12.02
CA GLU A 115 -1.57 -9.33 -11.27
C GLU A 115 -1.66 -7.98 -12.00
N LYS A 116 -1.54 -7.96 -13.32
CA LYS A 116 -1.74 -6.75 -14.12
C LYS A 116 -3.16 -6.20 -14.00
N LYS A 117 -4.15 -7.06 -13.96
CA LYS A 117 -5.55 -6.65 -13.75
C LYS A 117 -5.75 -6.03 -12.38
N ILE A 118 -5.12 -6.59 -11.36
CA ILE A 118 -5.15 -6.02 -10.00
C ILE A 118 -4.48 -4.65 -9.99
N GLU A 119 -3.33 -4.49 -10.66
CA GLU A 119 -2.66 -3.19 -10.79
C GLU A 119 -3.58 -2.14 -11.42
N MET A 120 -4.28 -2.50 -12.47
CA MET A 120 -5.23 -1.61 -13.13
C MET A 120 -6.34 -1.17 -12.19
N GLU A 121 -6.89 -2.10 -11.42
CA GLU A 121 -7.93 -1.76 -10.44
C GLU A 121 -7.40 -0.86 -9.33
N LEU A 122 -6.22 -1.14 -8.79
CA LEU A 122 -5.59 -0.31 -7.76
C LEU A 122 -5.25 1.08 -8.28
N SER A 123 -4.95 1.21 -9.57
CA SER A 123 -4.63 2.50 -10.20
C SER A 123 -5.85 3.38 -10.42
N LYS A 124 -7.05 2.82 -10.35
CA LYS A 124 -8.31 3.55 -10.52
C LYS A 124 -8.86 4.11 -9.22
N ILE A 125 -8.48 3.54 -8.08
CA ILE A 125 -9.00 3.93 -6.77
C ILE A 125 -8.03 4.93 -6.14
N THR A 126 -8.55 6.08 -5.73
CA THR A 126 -7.74 7.15 -5.12
C THR A 126 -7.96 7.22 -3.62
N LEU A 127 -7.02 7.86 -2.93
CA LEU A 127 -7.15 8.15 -1.51
C LEU A 127 -8.39 9.03 -1.26
N ASP A 128 -8.67 9.95 -2.18
CA ASP A 128 -9.85 10.83 -2.10
C ASP A 128 -11.16 10.04 -2.06
N GLU A 129 -11.27 8.98 -2.85
CA GLU A 129 -12.44 8.09 -2.82
C GLU A 129 -12.61 7.43 -1.46
N CYS A 130 -11.52 6.95 -0.86
CA CYS A 130 -11.55 6.35 0.48
C CYS A 130 -12.01 7.35 1.52
N ILE A 131 -11.49 8.58 1.46
CA ILE A 131 -11.87 9.66 2.38
C ILE A 131 -13.35 10.01 2.20
N SER A 132 -13.81 10.10 0.96
CA SER A 132 -15.22 10.42 0.66
C SER A 132 -16.17 9.35 1.19
N ILE A 133 -15.83 8.08 1.01
CA ILE A 133 -16.62 6.96 1.54
C ILE A 133 -16.67 7.02 3.07
N MET A 134 -15.54 7.30 3.70
CA MET A 134 -15.47 7.42 5.16
C MET A 134 -16.38 8.56 5.67
N ARG A 135 -16.32 9.73 5.03
CA ARG A 135 -17.15 10.88 5.40
C ARG A 135 -18.64 10.58 5.26
N GLU A 136 -19.03 9.83 4.24
CA GLU A 136 -20.42 9.38 4.07
C GLU A 136 -20.87 8.48 5.22
N LYS A 137 -20.01 7.60 5.69
CA LYS A 137 -20.34 6.67 6.79
C LYS A 137 -20.43 7.36 8.15
N ILE A 138 -19.77 8.50 8.32
CA ILE A 138 -19.77 9.25 9.58
C ILE A 138 -21.05 10.08 9.76
N LYS A 139 -21.71 10.44 8.67
CA LYS A 139 -22.94 11.23 8.70
C LYS A 139 -24.11 10.53 9.39
#